data_5e7fd678add3436a62bf379a20253443
#
_entry.id   5e7fd678add3436a62bf379a20253443
#
_cell.length_a   1.000
_cell.length_b   1.000
_cell.length_c   1.000
_cell.angle_alpha   90.00
_cell.angle_beta   90.00
_cell.angle_gamma   90.00
#
_symmetry.space_group_name_H-M   'P 1'
#
loop_
_entity.id
_entity.type
_entity.pdbx_description
1 polymer ?
#
loop_
_entity_poly.entity_id
_entity_poly.type
_entity_poly.pdbx_seq_one_letter_code
_entity_poly.pdbx_strand_id
1 'polypeptide(L)'
;HRVDRRQRQMCIRDRGYTCFLGGGSYDHHIPSAVWDLTTRGEFMTAYTPYQAEASQGTLQLIYEYQSMMVALTGMDVSNASVYDGASGLAEAVLMAIRANKKNKSGRVLIAQTVHPHYTQTTRNIVQNQNVIIEALPLGKGGVLDMSALASIAADGTAPGAIVIQQPNFFGRMEDVDALTNWAHEQNTLVIAVVNPMSLGVLKPPSEWGEKGADIVCGDGQPFGVPMASGGPSFGFICSRKEFMRQLPGRIIGKTEDLDGRTGYALTLQAREQHIRRGKATSNICTNQGLLVTAGTIYMSLMGPQGIRETALTCHRRAVELQQRLLQIDGVEEFFTGPFFHEFALRLPIPAVQVVEAMMAEGVLPGLVLSDFSDGNLDHAEHGLLVAVTEKRTNAEIEKY
;
A
#
# COMPACT_ATOMS: atom_id res chain seq x y z
N HIS A 1 -38.27 2.97 -6.78
CA HIS A 1 -38.23 4.40 -7.14
C HIS A 1 -37.77 5.34 -6.00
N ARG A 2 -38.08 5.06 -4.72
CA ARG A 2 -37.61 5.91 -3.59
C ARG A 2 -36.15 5.64 -3.18
N VAL A 3 -35.70 4.40 -3.30
CA VAL A 3 -34.31 4.00 -3.00
C VAL A 3 -33.36 4.61 -4.02
N ASP A 4 -33.73 4.58 -5.31
CA ASP A 4 -32.95 5.11 -6.42
C ASP A 4 -32.72 6.64 -6.32
N ARG A 5 -33.69 7.43 -5.84
CA ARG A 5 -33.52 8.86 -5.58
C ARG A 5 -32.60 9.16 -4.41
N ARG A 6 -32.65 8.39 -3.32
CA ARG A 6 -31.75 8.57 -2.17
C ARG A 6 -30.32 8.19 -2.52
N GLN A 7 -30.16 7.12 -3.28
CA GLN A 7 -28.85 6.66 -3.76
C GLN A 7 -28.24 7.65 -4.75
N ARG A 8 -29.04 8.21 -5.68
CA ARG A 8 -28.59 9.29 -6.57
C ARG A 8 -28.25 10.58 -5.81
N GLN A 9 -29.01 10.93 -4.77
CA GLN A 9 -28.69 12.09 -3.94
C GLN A 9 -27.45 11.91 -3.09
N MET A 10 -27.17 10.70 -2.59
CA MET A 10 -25.89 10.36 -1.97
C MET A 10 -24.73 10.50 -2.95
N CYS A 11 -24.81 9.87 -4.14
CA CYS A 11 -23.79 9.98 -5.18
C CYS A 11 -23.57 11.43 -5.67
N ILE A 12 -24.59 12.28 -5.66
CA ILE A 12 -24.48 13.71 -6.02
C ILE A 12 -23.82 14.50 -4.89
N ARG A 13 -24.09 14.17 -3.62
CA ARG A 13 -23.42 14.80 -2.47
C ARG A 13 -21.95 14.42 -2.43
N ASP A 14 -21.60 13.14 -2.60
CA ASP A 14 -20.21 12.66 -2.60
C ASP A 14 -19.37 13.29 -3.72
N ARG A 15 -19.98 13.61 -4.86
CA ARG A 15 -19.31 14.30 -5.98
C ARG A 15 -19.05 15.79 -5.74
N GLY A 16 -19.67 16.36 -4.72
CA GLY A 16 -19.55 17.79 -4.38
C GLY A 16 -18.49 18.07 -3.31
N TYR A 17 -17.94 17.06 -2.66
CA TYR A 17 -16.93 17.26 -1.62
C TYR A 17 -15.51 17.32 -2.21
N THR A 18 -14.75 18.30 -1.75
CA THR A 18 -13.31 18.36 -1.97
C THR A 18 -12.63 17.42 -0.97
N CYS A 19 -11.90 16.42 -1.45
CA CYS A 19 -11.38 15.33 -0.63
C CYS A 19 -9.88 15.49 -0.33
N PHE A 20 -9.53 15.60 0.95
CA PHE A 20 -8.17 15.55 1.47
C PHE A 20 -7.97 14.34 2.41
N LEU A 21 -8.83 13.33 2.28
CA LEU A 21 -8.66 12.07 2.99
C LEU A 21 -7.47 11.30 2.43
N GLY A 22 -6.82 10.55 3.31
CA GLY A 22 -5.67 9.70 3.02
C GLY A 22 -5.66 8.43 3.85
N GLY A 23 -4.55 8.16 4.53
CA GLY A 23 -4.40 6.98 5.37
C GLY A 23 -4.49 5.68 4.57
N GLY A 24 -3.80 5.62 3.41
CA GLY A 24 -3.70 4.43 2.57
C GLY A 24 -4.65 4.36 1.38
N SER A 25 -5.64 5.27 1.28
CA SER A 25 -6.54 5.39 0.12
C SER A 25 -6.65 6.85 -0.31
N TYR A 26 -6.48 7.14 -1.60
CA TYR A 26 -6.25 8.49 -2.09
C TYR A 26 -7.11 8.82 -3.30
N ASP A 27 -7.63 10.05 -3.35
CA ASP A 27 -8.45 10.56 -4.47
C ASP A 27 -7.57 11.04 -5.64
N HIS A 28 -6.93 10.10 -6.35
CA HIS A 28 -6.15 10.39 -7.55
C HIS A 28 -7.05 10.57 -8.78
N HIS A 29 -6.54 11.25 -9.80
CA HIS A 29 -7.18 11.35 -11.11
C HIS A 29 -7.11 9.99 -11.83
N ILE A 30 -8.26 9.54 -12.29
CA ILE A 30 -8.37 8.33 -13.10
C ILE A 30 -8.77 8.74 -14.51
N PRO A 31 -7.89 8.57 -15.52
CA PRO A 31 -8.27 8.82 -16.92
C PRO A 31 -9.51 8.02 -17.30
N SER A 32 -10.48 8.65 -18.00
CA SER A 32 -11.77 8.00 -18.35
C SER A 32 -11.57 6.69 -19.10
N ALA A 33 -10.56 6.61 -19.97
CA ALA A 33 -10.23 5.40 -20.71
C ALA A 33 -9.93 4.17 -19.83
N VAL A 34 -9.51 4.36 -18.57
CA VAL A 34 -9.22 3.23 -17.65
C VAL A 34 -10.47 2.38 -17.47
N TRP A 35 -11.57 2.99 -17.06
CA TRP A 35 -12.81 2.25 -16.77
C TRP A 35 -13.64 1.95 -18.03
N ASP A 36 -13.54 2.79 -19.06
CA ASP A 36 -14.16 2.50 -20.36
C ASP A 36 -13.57 1.24 -20.99
N LEU A 37 -12.27 1.01 -20.85
CA LEU A 37 -11.61 -0.21 -21.31
C LEU A 37 -11.83 -1.38 -20.35
N THR A 38 -11.67 -1.17 -19.04
CA THR A 38 -11.80 -2.22 -18.02
C THR A 38 -13.16 -2.91 -18.05
N THR A 39 -14.23 -2.16 -18.36
CA THR A 39 -15.61 -2.68 -18.39
C THR A 39 -15.98 -3.33 -19.72
N ARG A 40 -15.07 -3.44 -20.67
CA ARG A 40 -15.34 -4.15 -21.93
C ARG A 40 -15.49 -5.65 -21.71
N GLY A 41 -16.36 -6.27 -22.50
CA GLY A 41 -16.65 -7.70 -22.40
C GLY A 41 -15.43 -8.61 -22.53
N GLU A 42 -14.42 -8.17 -23.27
CA GLU A 42 -13.16 -8.90 -23.46
C GLU A 42 -12.38 -9.10 -22.15
N PHE A 43 -12.51 -8.20 -21.18
CA PHE A 43 -11.87 -8.29 -19.87
C PHE A 43 -12.78 -8.89 -18.78
N MET A 44 -14.10 -8.87 -18.98
CA MET A 44 -15.08 -9.36 -18.01
C MET A 44 -15.53 -10.80 -18.30
N THR A 45 -14.63 -11.67 -18.71
CA THR A 45 -14.96 -13.02 -19.22
C THR A 45 -14.70 -14.13 -18.22
N ALA A 46 -13.64 -14.07 -17.44
CA ALA A 46 -13.22 -15.18 -16.57
C ALA A 46 -13.01 -14.71 -15.13
N TYR A 47 -13.63 -15.43 -14.19
CA TYR A 47 -13.33 -15.26 -12.77
C TYR A 47 -11.86 -15.57 -12.46
N THR A 48 -11.34 -16.64 -13.04
CA THR A 48 -9.93 -17.02 -13.01
C THR A 48 -9.54 -17.65 -14.33
N PRO A 49 -8.44 -17.27 -14.97
CA PRO A 49 -8.01 -17.80 -16.27
C PRO A 49 -7.32 -19.16 -16.11
N TYR A 50 -8.04 -20.19 -15.68
CA TYR A 50 -7.49 -21.53 -15.48
C TYR A 50 -7.13 -22.24 -16.78
N GLN A 51 -7.95 -22.04 -17.82
CA GLN A 51 -7.72 -22.63 -19.14
C GLN A 51 -6.88 -21.68 -19.97
N ALA A 52 -5.57 -21.96 -20.01
CA ALA A 52 -4.62 -21.08 -20.70
C ALA A 52 -4.97 -20.90 -22.19
N GLU A 53 -5.41 -21.97 -22.86
CA GLU A 53 -5.82 -21.99 -24.26
C GLU A 53 -7.00 -21.04 -24.59
N ALA A 54 -7.87 -20.79 -23.60
CA ALA A 54 -9.04 -19.91 -23.75
C ALA A 54 -8.83 -18.49 -23.18
N SER A 55 -7.73 -18.24 -22.46
CA SER A 55 -7.55 -17.05 -21.65
C SER A 55 -6.20 -16.35 -21.88
N GLN A 56 -5.60 -16.52 -23.07
CA GLN A 56 -4.28 -15.97 -23.37
C GLN A 56 -4.18 -14.46 -23.17
N GLY A 57 -5.22 -13.69 -23.59
CA GLY A 57 -5.25 -12.24 -23.42
C GLY A 57 -5.28 -11.82 -21.94
N THR A 58 -6.10 -12.48 -21.11
CA THR A 58 -6.14 -12.19 -19.66
C THR A 58 -4.84 -12.57 -18.97
N LEU A 59 -4.25 -13.70 -19.34
CA LEU A 59 -2.95 -14.14 -18.79
C LEU A 59 -1.83 -13.19 -19.19
N GLN A 60 -1.81 -12.73 -20.44
CA GLN A 60 -0.86 -11.72 -20.91
C GLN A 60 -1.01 -10.42 -20.10
N LEU A 61 -2.22 -9.92 -19.94
CA LEU A 61 -2.50 -8.72 -19.16
C LEU A 61 -1.95 -8.83 -17.73
N ILE A 62 -2.18 -9.96 -17.05
CA ILE A 62 -1.65 -10.17 -15.70
C ILE A 62 -0.11 -10.27 -15.72
N TYR A 63 0.48 -10.88 -16.73
CA TYR A 63 1.93 -10.91 -16.89
C TYR A 63 2.51 -9.50 -17.09
N GLU A 64 1.85 -8.66 -17.87
CA GLU A 64 2.22 -7.25 -18.06
C GLU A 64 2.12 -6.47 -16.74
N TYR A 65 1.03 -6.67 -15.97
CA TYR A 65 0.90 -6.13 -14.62
C TYR A 65 2.08 -6.52 -13.73
N GLN A 66 2.41 -7.82 -13.66
CA GLN A 66 3.54 -8.32 -12.88
C GLN A 66 4.85 -7.64 -13.31
N SER A 67 5.06 -7.47 -14.61
CA SER A 67 6.26 -6.83 -15.16
C SER A 67 6.34 -5.36 -14.79
N MET A 68 5.22 -4.63 -14.80
CA MET A 68 5.16 -3.23 -14.38
C MET A 68 5.43 -3.08 -12.88
N MET A 69 4.87 -3.96 -12.04
CA MET A 69 5.13 -3.93 -10.59
C MET A 69 6.58 -4.27 -10.26
N VAL A 70 7.18 -5.21 -10.97
CA VAL A 70 8.62 -5.52 -10.88
C VAL A 70 9.46 -4.30 -11.24
N ALA A 71 9.16 -3.65 -12.36
CA ALA A 71 9.88 -2.43 -12.79
C ALA A 71 9.74 -1.28 -11.79
N LEU A 72 8.55 -1.09 -11.21
CA LEU A 72 8.27 -0.02 -10.25
C LEU A 72 8.97 -0.23 -8.90
N THR A 73 8.96 -1.46 -8.40
CA THR A 73 9.53 -1.80 -7.08
C THR A 73 11.01 -2.17 -7.13
N GLY A 74 11.54 -2.43 -8.34
CA GLY A 74 12.88 -2.96 -8.57
C GLY A 74 13.06 -4.42 -8.12
N MET A 75 11.99 -5.11 -7.73
CA MET A 75 12.03 -6.50 -7.28
C MET A 75 12.11 -7.46 -8.48
N ASP A 76 12.35 -8.76 -8.21
CA ASP A 76 12.53 -9.76 -9.28
C ASP A 76 11.21 -10.40 -9.73
N VAL A 77 10.22 -10.51 -8.83
CA VAL A 77 8.97 -11.24 -9.08
C VAL A 77 7.80 -10.52 -8.41
N SER A 78 6.67 -10.47 -9.10
CA SER A 78 5.37 -10.03 -8.56
C SER A 78 4.34 -11.16 -8.69
N ASN A 79 3.39 -11.24 -7.76
CA ASN A 79 2.20 -12.06 -7.93
C ASN A 79 1.13 -11.32 -8.79
N ALA A 80 0.05 -12.04 -9.11
CA ALA A 80 -1.08 -11.50 -9.88
C ALA A 80 -1.98 -10.53 -9.08
N SER A 81 -1.79 -10.36 -7.84
CA SER A 81 -2.36 -9.53 -6.78
C SER A 81 -2.87 -10.35 -5.58
N VAL A 82 -3.23 -9.63 -4.54
CA VAL A 82 -3.96 -10.10 -3.36
C VAL A 82 -5.18 -9.19 -3.13
N TYR A 83 -5.94 -9.41 -2.05
CA TYR A 83 -7.22 -8.70 -1.85
C TYR A 83 -7.06 -7.20 -1.64
N ASP A 84 -6.12 -6.79 -0.76
CA ASP A 84 -5.79 -5.41 -0.43
C ASP A 84 -4.39 -5.33 0.17
N GLY A 85 -3.93 -4.12 0.50
CA GLY A 85 -2.60 -3.92 1.08
C GLY A 85 -2.46 -4.54 2.47
N ALA A 86 -3.51 -4.55 3.28
CA ALA A 86 -3.48 -5.10 4.63
C ALA A 86 -3.33 -6.63 4.62
N SER A 87 -4.11 -7.35 3.79
CA SER A 87 -3.93 -8.78 3.57
C SER A 87 -2.60 -9.08 2.89
N GLY A 88 -2.14 -8.18 2.02
CA GLY A 88 -0.80 -8.24 1.43
C GLY A 88 0.31 -8.26 2.47
N LEU A 89 0.24 -7.38 3.47
CA LEU A 89 1.20 -7.38 4.58
C LEU A 89 1.13 -8.67 5.41
N ALA A 90 -0.08 -9.14 5.76
CA ALA A 90 -0.24 -10.37 6.52
C ALA A 90 0.39 -11.58 5.81
N GLU A 91 0.16 -11.71 4.52
CA GLU A 91 0.76 -12.76 3.68
C GLU A 91 2.28 -12.58 3.51
N ALA A 92 2.77 -11.34 3.42
CA ALA A 92 4.21 -11.05 3.38
C ALA A 92 4.90 -11.45 4.69
N VAL A 93 4.27 -11.22 5.84
CA VAL A 93 4.74 -11.68 7.16
C VAL A 93 4.82 -13.21 7.21
N LEU A 94 3.76 -13.91 6.83
CA LEU A 94 3.76 -15.38 6.78
C LEU A 94 4.81 -15.90 5.80
N MET A 95 4.98 -15.23 4.67
CA MET A 95 6.01 -15.54 3.67
C MET A 95 7.42 -15.38 4.24
N ALA A 96 7.70 -14.26 4.91
CA ALA A 96 9.01 -13.97 5.49
C ALA A 96 9.42 -15.02 6.53
N ILE A 97 8.51 -15.37 7.45
CA ILE A 97 8.79 -16.38 8.49
C ILE A 97 9.05 -17.77 7.89
N ARG A 98 8.32 -18.16 6.85
CA ARG A 98 8.58 -19.41 6.14
C ARG A 98 9.88 -19.40 5.33
N ALA A 99 10.19 -18.26 4.71
CA ALA A 99 11.32 -18.09 3.80
C ALA A 99 12.65 -17.94 4.54
N ASN A 100 12.68 -17.32 5.71
CA ASN A 100 13.91 -17.08 6.45
C ASN A 100 14.50 -18.39 6.97
N LYS A 101 15.52 -18.91 6.26
CA LYS A 101 16.22 -20.15 6.62
C LYS A 101 17.30 -19.93 7.66
N LYS A 102 17.84 -18.73 7.74
CA LYS A 102 18.94 -18.37 8.63
C LYS A 102 18.46 -18.08 10.05
N ASN A 103 17.24 -17.60 10.17
CA ASN A 103 16.60 -17.26 11.44
C ASN A 103 15.20 -17.89 11.50
N LYS A 104 14.99 -18.78 12.45
CA LYS A 104 13.72 -19.50 12.66
C LYS A 104 12.84 -18.88 13.74
N SER A 105 13.19 -17.69 14.20
CA SER A 105 12.34 -16.95 15.11
C SER A 105 10.99 -16.64 14.47
N GLY A 106 9.90 -16.90 15.18
CA GLY A 106 8.56 -16.47 14.80
C GLY A 106 8.28 -14.99 15.13
N ARG A 107 9.27 -14.24 15.65
CA ARG A 107 9.14 -12.82 15.99
C ARG A 107 9.15 -11.96 14.76
N VAL A 108 8.22 -11.02 14.69
CA VAL A 108 8.13 -10.00 13.62
C VAL A 108 7.98 -8.63 14.26
N LEU A 109 8.88 -7.73 13.93
CA LEU A 109 8.81 -6.36 14.39
C LEU A 109 7.95 -5.54 13.43
N ILE A 110 6.96 -4.85 13.95
CA ILE A 110 6.13 -3.90 13.19
C ILE A 110 6.23 -2.54 13.87
N ALA A 111 6.74 -1.54 13.15
CA ALA A 111 6.81 -0.19 13.68
C ALA A 111 5.41 0.40 13.93
N GLN A 112 5.24 1.17 14.99
CA GLN A 112 4.00 1.93 15.25
C GLN A 112 3.73 3.00 14.18
N THR A 113 4.68 3.23 13.29
CA THR A 113 4.56 4.07 12.10
C THR A 113 3.91 3.35 10.90
N VAL A 114 3.72 2.03 10.98
CA VAL A 114 2.97 1.25 10.00
C VAL A 114 1.46 1.49 10.19
N HIS A 115 0.72 1.53 9.10
CA HIS A 115 -0.73 1.75 9.10
C HIS A 115 -1.44 0.87 10.15
N PRO A 116 -2.19 1.46 11.11
CA PRO A 116 -2.76 0.71 12.24
C PRO A 116 -3.68 -0.43 11.80
N HIS A 117 -4.55 -0.21 10.81
CA HIS A 117 -5.43 -1.26 10.29
C HIS A 117 -4.64 -2.39 9.59
N TYR A 118 -3.50 -2.09 8.96
CA TYR A 118 -2.64 -3.13 8.40
C TYR A 118 -2.05 -4.01 9.50
N THR A 119 -1.57 -3.38 10.57
CA THR A 119 -1.05 -4.08 11.75
C THR A 119 -2.13 -4.92 12.41
N GLN A 120 -3.35 -4.38 12.60
CA GLN A 120 -4.48 -5.09 13.19
C GLN A 120 -4.92 -6.29 12.34
N THR A 121 -5.05 -6.10 11.03
CA THR A 121 -5.39 -7.17 10.07
C THR A 121 -4.32 -8.26 10.08
N THR A 122 -3.04 -7.88 10.08
CA THR A 122 -1.93 -8.82 10.16
C THR A 122 -1.99 -9.63 11.45
N ARG A 123 -2.17 -8.99 12.62
CA ARG A 123 -2.33 -9.69 13.92
C ARG A 123 -3.46 -10.72 13.85
N ASN A 124 -4.61 -10.33 13.32
CA ASN A 124 -5.78 -11.19 13.21
C ASN A 124 -5.54 -12.41 12.32
N ILE A 125 -4.87 -12.24 11.19
CA ILE A 125 -4.59 -13.34 10.24
C ILE A 125 -3.52 -14.29 10.77
N VAL A 126 -2.46 -13.78 11.42
CA VAL A 126 -1.31 -14.61 11.80
C VAL A 126 -1.39 -15.18 13.21
N GLN A 127 -2.38 -14.79 14.04
CA GLN A 127 -2.47 -15.13 15.48
C GLN A 127 -2.36 -16.62 15.81
N ASN A 128 -2.79 -17.48 14.87
CA ASN A 128 -2.77 -18.95 15.06
C ASN A 128 -1.63 -19.64 14.27
N GLN A 129 -0.66 -18.87 13.79
CA GLN A 129 0.43 -19.37 12.93
C GLN A 129 1.80 -19.40 13.65
N ASN A 130 1.81 -19.32 14.97
CA ASN A 130 3.04 -19.21 15.79
C ASN A 130 3.92 -18.00 15.40
N VAL A 131 3.29 -16.90 15.00
CA VAL A 131 3.94 -15.62 14.71
C VAL A 131 3.67 -14.68 15.88
N ILE A 132 4.73 -14.08 16.41
CA ILE A 132 4.68 -13.11 17.50
C ILE A 132 4.96 -11.73 16.91
N ILE A 133 3.97 -10.85 16.93
CA ILE A 133 4.11 -9.47 16.46
C ILE A 133 4.47 -8.58 17.63
N GLU A 134 5.63 -7.97 17.55
CA GLU A 134 6.15 -6.99 18.50
C GLU A 134 6.13 -5.60 17.89
N ALA A 135 5.57 -4.64 18.63
CA ALA A 135 5.54 -3.25 18.21
C ALA A 135 6.89 -2.57 18.46
N LEU A 136 7.41 -1.89 17.44
CA LEU A 136 8.52 -0.96 17.63
C LEU A 136 7.96 0.43 17.96
N PRO A 137 8.50 1.10 18.99
CA PRO A 137 7.96 2.37 19.45
C PRO A 137 8.10 3.47 18.40
N LEU A 138 7.18 4.41 18.47
CA LEU A 138 7.20 5.65 17.72
C LEU A 138 8.24 6.61 18.32
N GLY A 139 9.15 7.11 17.49
CA GLY A 139 10.09 8.15 17.86
C GLY A 139 9.47 9.55 17.79
N LYS A 140 10.10 10.53 18.43
CA LYS A 140 9.61 11.92 18.54
C LYS A 140 9.32 12.62 17.22
N GLY A 141 10.01 12.23 16.13
CA GLY A 141 9.82 12.80 14.79
C GLY A 141 8.71 12.15 13.96
N GLY A 142 7.89 11.28 14.54
CA GLY A 142 6.88 10.52 13.78
C GLY A 142 7.49 9.42 12.90
N VAL A 143 8.69 8.99 13.23
CA VAL A 143 9.43 7.90 12.57
C VAL A 143 9.80 6.84 13.60
N LEU A 144 10.26 5.68 13.16
CA LEU A 144 10.69 4.60 14.03
C LEU A 144 11.84 5.05 14.94
N ASP A 145 11.76 4.67 16.21
CA ASP A 145 12.85 4.93 17.16
C ASP A 145 13.99 3.92 16.96
N MET A 146 15.07 4.37 16.33
CA MET A 146 16.27 3.56 16.09
C MET A 146 16.92 3.04 17.38
N SER A 147 16.76 3.73 18.52
CA SER A 147 17.34 3.29 19.80
C SER A 147 16.68 2.02 20.32
N ALA A 148 15.41 1.79 19.99
CA ALA A 148 14.69 0.58 20.34
C ALA A 148 15.28 -0.67 19.67
N LEU A 149 15.84 -0.53 18.46
CA LEU A 149 16.49 -1.63 17.74
C LEU A 149 17.78 -2.11 18.44
N ALA A 150 18.52 -1.21 19.06
CA ALA A 150 19.71 -1.56 19.83
C ALA A 150 19.36 -2.46 21.03
N SER A 151 18.25 -2.19 21.70
CA SER A 151 17.76 -3.01 22.82
C SER A 151 17.36 -4.41 22.38
N ILE A 152 16.71 -4.53 21.20
CA ILE A 152 16.30 -5.82 20.63
C ILE A 152 17.50 -6.67 20.22
N ALA A 153 18.53 -6.06 19.64
CA ALA A 153 19.76 -6.76 19.31
C ALA A 153 20.50 -7.28 20.56
N ALA A 154 20.40 -6.58 21.69
CA ALA A 154 21.04 -6.94 22.93
C ALA A 154 20.39 -8.14 23.66
N ASP A 155 19.12 -8.46 23.40
CA ASP A 155 18.41 -9.61 24.00
C ASP A 155 18.87 -10.97 23.42
N GLY A 156 19.68 -10.95 22.35
CA GLY A 156 20.26 -12.14 21.72
C GLY A 156 19.28 -12.96 20.89
N THR A 157 18.03 -12.51 20.72
CA THR A 157 17.00 -13.21 19.94
C THR A 157 16.59 -12.35 18.74
N ALA A 158 17.33 -12.44 17.65
CA ALA A 158 17.02 -11.71 16.42
C ALA A 158 15.60 -12.01 15.89
N PRO A 159 14.82 -11.00 15.44
CA PRO A 159 13.52 -11.22 14.83
C PRO A 159 13.65 -11.90 13.47
N GLY A 160 12.62 -12.65 13.05
CA GLY A 160 12.58 -13.29 11.74
C GLY A 160 12.32 -12.30 10.61
N ALA A 161 11.58 -11.22 10.89
CA ALA A 161 11.30 -10.14 9.94
C ALA A 161 11.05 -8.80 10.64
N ILE A 162 11.25 -7.71 9.89
CA ILE A 162 10.86 -6.35 10.25
C ILE A 162 9.99 -5.76 9.15
N VAL A 163 8.97 -5.00 9.53
CA VAL A 163 8.07 -4.28 8.61
C VAL A 163 8.39 -2.79 8.68
N ILE A 164 8.69 -2.20 7.53
CA ILE A 164 9.00 -0.78 7.34
C ILE A 164 8.00 -0.22 6.32
N GLN A 165 7.29 0.84 6.67
CA GLN A 165 6.39 1.51 5.73
C GLN A 165 6.99 2.82 5.23
N GLN A 166 6.95 3.04 3.91
CA GLN A 166 7.51 4.23 3.26
C GLN A 166 6.61 4.74 2.12
N PRO A 167 6.07 5.97 2.17
CA PRO A 167 5.99 6.80 3.37
C PRO A 167 5.23 6.09 4.49
N ASN A 168 5.50 6.45 5.75
CA ASN A 168 4.81 5.81 6.87
C ASN A 168 3.38 6.37 7.06
N PHE A 169 2.62 5.85 8.02
CA PHE A 169 1.21 6.23 8.23
C PHE A 169 1.01 7.73 8.48
N PHE A 170 1.98 8.39 9.10
CA PHE A 170 1.93 9.84 9.35
C PHE A 170 2.44 10.68 8.18
N GLY A 171 2.68 10.06 7.02
CA GLY A 171 3.24 10.68 5.83
C GLY A 171 4.76 10.88 5.87
N ARG A 172 5.42 10.54 7.00
CA ARG A 172 6.84 10.78 7.25
C ARG A 172 7.74 9.81 6.50
N MET A 173 8.98 10.23 6.31
CA MET A 173 10.02 9.42 5.66
C MET A 173 10.89 8.74 6.70
N GLU A 174 10.93 7.40 6.67
CA GLU A 174 11.82 6.59 7.51
C GLU A 174 13.26 6.59 6.97
N ASP A 175 14.24 6.33 7.82
CA ASP A 175 15.61 6.01 7.37
C ASP A 175 15.67 4.54 6.93
N VAL A 176 15.11 4.29 5.74
CA VAL A 176 14.97 2.94 5.21
C VAL A 176 16.32 2.25 4.97
N ASP A 177 17.38 3.03 4.71
CA ASP A 177 18.71 2.48 4.48
C ASP A 177 19.32 1.95 5.78
N ALA A 178 19.30 2.74 6.84
CA ALA A 178 19.79 2.31 8.14
C ALA A 178 18.99 1.12 8.69
N LEU A 179 17.65 1.17 8.58
CA LEU A 179 16.75 0.10 9.02
C LEU A 179 17.00 -1.22 8.28
N THR A 180 17.18 -1.15 6.96
CA THR A 180 17.43 -2.33 6.12
C THR A 180 18.80 -2.95 6.43
N ASN A 181 19.84 -2.14 6.59
CA ASN A 181 21.17 -2.61 6.92
C ASN A 181 21.20 -3.28 8.30
N TRP A 182 20.61 -2.63 9.31
CA TRP A 182 20.47 -3.23 10.64
C TRP A 182 19.77 -4.59 10.58
N ALA A 183 18.66 -4.69 9.86
CA ALA A 183 17.90 -5.94 9.75
C ALA A 183 18.76 -7.07 9.16
N HIS A 184 19.46 -6.80 8.07
CA HIS A 184 20.28 -7.79 7.41
C HIS A 184 21.48 -8.25 8.25
N GLU A 185 22.07 -7.36 9.04
CA GLU A 185 23.12 -7.71 10.03
C GLU A 185 22.62 -8.72 11.06
N GLN A 186 21.32 -8.66 11.41
CA GLN A 186 20.67 -9.58 12.34
C GLN A 186 20.10 -10.85 11.67
N ASN A 187 20.30 -11.06 10.37
CA ASN A 187 19.60 -12.08 9.57
C ASN A 187 18.08 -11.99 9.63
N THR A 188 17.56 -10.79 9.73
CA THR A 188 16.15 -10.42 9.73
C THR A 188 15.74 -10.03 8.32
N LEU A 189 14.63 -10.58 7.80
CA LEU A 189 14.11 -10.19 6.48
C LEU A 189 13.35 -8.85 6.57
N VAL A 190 13.49 -8.03 5.54
CA VAL A 190 12.84 -6.73 5.43
C VAL A 190 11.60 -6.82 4.57
N ILE A 191 10.45 -6.46 5.15
CA ILE A 191 9.18 -6.30 4.45
C ILE A 191 8.92 -4.80 4.29
N ALA A 192 8.96 -4.31 3.06
CA ALA A 192 8.62 -2.94 2.72
C ALA A 192 7.12 -2.82 2.43
N VAL A 193 6.43 -1.95 3.14
CA VAL A 193 5.06 -1.52 2.82
C VAL A 193 5.15 -0.17 2.12
N VAL A 194 4.62 -0.06 0.89
CA VAL A 194 4.79 1.16 0.10
C VAL A 194 3.48 1.65 -0.52
N ASN A 195 3.35 2.98 -0.61
CA ASN A 195 2.40 3.59 -1.53
C ASN A 195 3.00 3.55 -2.93
N PRO A 196 2.40 2.83 -3.90
CA PRO A 196 3.02 2.64 -5.21
C PRO A 196 3.18 3.95 -6.00
N MET A 197 2.32 4.96 -5.78
CA MET A 197 2.45 6.27 -6.42
C MET A 197 3.73 6.99 -5.97
N SER A 198 4.13 6.83 -4.71
CA SER A 198 5.34 7.45 -4.17
C SER A 198 6.62 6.96 -4.85
N LEU A 199 6.61 5.73 -5.40
CA LEU A 199 7.75 5.15 -6.11
C LEU A 199 8.07 5.85 -7.44
N GLY A 200 7.17 6.71 -7.92
CA GLY A 200 7.48 7.61 -9.05
C GLY A 200 8.60 8.62 -8.74
N VAL A 201 8.89 8.89 -7.46
CA VAL A 201 9.89 9.87 -7.01
C VAL A 201 10.78 9.37 -5.89
N LEU A 202 10.38 8.35 -5.14
CA LEU A 202 11.17 7.78 -4.07
C LEU A 202 12.02 6.61 -4.57
N LYS A 203 13.09 6.35 -3.86
CA LYS A 203 13.97 5.21 -4.06
C LYS A 203 13.19 3.89 -3.98
N PRO A 204 13.29 3.01 -4.99
CA PRO A 204 12.57 1.74 -4.98
C PRO A 204 13.08 0.84 -3.84
N PRO A 205 12.22 0.00 -3.25
CA PRO A 205 12.59 -0.86 -2.13
C PRO A 205 13.76 -1.81 -2.41
N SER A 206 13.97 -2.20 -3.65
CA SER A 206 15.13 -3.02 -4.06
C SER A 206 16.48 -2.36 -3.81
N GLU A 207 16.50 -1.03 -3.63
CA GLU A 207 17.71 -0.23 -3.44
C GLU A 207 17.87 0.27 -1.98
N TRP A 208 17.01 -0.14 -1.05
CA TRP A 208 17.12 0.26 0.36
C TRP A 208 18.36 -0.38 1.01
N GLY A 209 19.14 0.41 1.71
CA GLY A 209 20.42 -0.03 2.28
C GLY A 209 21.37 -0.62 1.24
N GLU A 210 22.23 -1.53 1.64
CA GLU A 210 23.21 -2.18 0.77
C GLU A 210 22.61 -3.31 -0.09
N LYS A 211 21.55 -3.96 0.40
CA LYS A 211 21.01 -5.18 -0.22
C LYS A 211 19.56 -5.05 -0.69
N GLY A 212 18.88 -3.97 -0.42
CA GLY A 212 17.46 -3.76 -0.71
C GLY A 212 16.51 -4.55 0.20
N ALA A 213 15.23 -4.24 0.18
CA ALA A 213 14.20 -5.03 0.86
C ALA A 213 14.10 -6.45 0.27
N ASP A 214 13.56 -7.39 1.06
CA ASP A 214 13.38 -8.78 0.66
C ASP A 214 12.01 -9.04 0.05
N ILE A 215 10.98 -8.42 0.62
CA ILE A 215 9.59 -8.51 0.22
C ILE A 215 9.01 -7.09 0.19
N VAL A 216 8.21 -6.78 -0.81
CA VAL A 216 7.50 -5.50 -0.95
C VAL A 216 6.02 -5.77 -1.07
N CYS A 217 5.19 -5.04 -0.34
CA CYS A 217 3.75 -5.12 -0.46
C CYS A 217 3.11 -3.74 -0.32
N GLY A 218 1.86 -3.63 -0.69
CA GLY A 218 1.09 -2.40 -0.56
C GLY A 218 -0.27 -2.51 -1.20
N ASP A 219 -0.99 -1.41 -1.18
CA ASP A 219 -2.29 -1.28 -1.82
C ASP A 219 -2.15 -0.62 -3.19
N GLY A 220 -2.77 -1.22 -4.20
CA GLY A 220 -2.73 -0.72 -5.58
C GLY A 220 -3.81 0.31 -5.90
N GLN A 221 -4.63 0.74 -4.93
CA GLN A 221 -5.71 1.70 -5.12
C GLN A 221 -5.28 2.97 -5.90
N PRO A 222 -4.09 3.57 -5.66
CA PRO A 222 -3.66 4.75 -6.39
C PRO A 222 -3.56 4.57 -7.91
N PHE A 223 -3.49 3.34 -8.39
CA PHE A 223 -3.38 3.02 -9.81
C PHE A 223 -4.72 2.71 -10.44
N GLY A 224 -5.53 3.75 -10.66
CA GLY A 224 -6.76 3.68 -11.45
C GLY A 224 -7.97 3.10 -10.74
N VAL A 225 -7.91 2.90 -9.42
CA VAL A 225 -9.05 2.42 -8.63
C VAL A 225 -9.68 3.57 -7.85
N PRO A 226 -10.99 3.82 -7.97
CA PRO A 226 -11.65 4.86 -7.17
C PRO A 226 -11.66 4.47 -5.69
N MET A 227 -11.71 5.46 -4.79
CA MET A 227 -11.81 5.21 -3.34
C MET A 227 -13.07 4.42 -2.97
N ALA A 228 -14.19 4.64 -3.69
CA ALA A 228 -15.45 3.90 -3.60
C ALA A 228 -15.94 3.67 -2.16
N SER A 229 -15.77 4.68 -1.29
CA SER A 229 -16.18 4.63 0.12
C SER A 229 -15.57 3.45 0.91
N GLY A 230 -14.35 3.04 0.56
CA GLY A 230 -13.62 2.00 1.27
C GLY A 230 -13.34 0.73 0.47
N GLY A 231 -13.58 0.75 -0.83
CA GLY A 231 -13.21 -0.37 -1.69
C GLY A 231 -14.33 -0.86 -2.61
N PRO A 232 -14.06 -1.95 -3.36
CA PRO A 232 -12.90 -2.82 -3.27
C PRO A 232 -11.61 -2.18 -3.78
N SER A 233 -10.46 -2.75 -3.36
CA SER A 233 -9.13 -2.41 -3.85
C SER A 233 -8.40 -3.67 -4.33
N PHE A 234 -7.12 -3.55 -4.68
CA PHE A 234 -6.23 -4.69 -4.86
C PHE A 234 -4.91 -4.46 -4.14
N GLY A 235 -4.38 -5.51 -3.52
CA GLY A 235 -3.05 -5.51 -2.95
C GLY A 235 -2.03 -6.14 -3.89
N PHE A 236 -0.76 -5.84 -3.68
CA PHE A 236 0.34 -6.47 -4.40
C PHE A 236 1.42 -6.99 -3.47
N ILE A 237 2.13 -8.02 -3.92
CA ILE A 237 3.32 -8.53 -3.26
C ILE A 237 4.38 -8.78 -4.33
N CYS A 238 5.54 -8.17 -4.14
CA CYS A 238 6.74 -8.41 -4.94
C CYS A 238 7.85 -8.96 -4.04
N SER A 239 8.77 -9.73 -4.60
CA SER A 239 9.88 -10.29 -3.83
C SER A 239 11.12 -10.53 -4.66
N ARG A 240 12.22 -10.82 -3.97
CA ARG A 240 13.41 -11.37 -4.61
C ARG A 240 13.11 -12.77 -5.17
N LYS A 241 13.79 -13.13 -6.21
CA LYS A 241 13.65 -14.42 -6.92
C LYS A 241 13.80 -15.64 -6.00
N GLU A 242 14.69 -15.57 -5.02
CA GLU A 242 14.92 -16.66 -4.08
C GLU A 242 13.68 -17.02 -3.24
N PHE A 243 12.77 -16.06 -3.03
CA PHE A 243 11.54 -16.26 -2.27
C PHE A 243 10.31 -16.58 -3.13
N MET A 244 10.43 -16.61 -4.45
CA MET A 244 9.33 -16.80 -5.41
C MET A 244 8.44 -18.01 -5.06
N ARG A 245 9.03 -19.11 -4.56
CA ARG A 245 8.28 -20.32 -4.18
C ARG A 245 7.44 -20.17 -2.91
N GLN A 246 7.65 -19.09 -2.15
CA GLN A 246 6.87 -18.75 -0.95
C GLN A 246 5.86 -17.63 -1.21
N LEU A 247 5.89 -17.01 -2.39
CA LEU A 247 5.02 -15.91 -2.77
C LEU A 247 3.56 -16.40 -2.81
N PRO A 248 2.62 -15.76 -2.09
CA PRO A 248 1.21 -16.13 -2.12
C PRO A 248 0.54 -15.71 -3.43
N GLY A 249 -0.61 -16.28 -3.70
CA GLY A 249 -1.41 -15.95 -4.89
C GLY A 249 -0.84 -16.53 -6.19
N ARG A 250 -1.47 -16.18 -7.30
CA ARG A 250 -1.12 -16.68 -8.62
C ARG A 250 0.09 -15.97 -9.20
N ILE A 251 0.83 -16.70 -10.02
CA ILE A 251 1.94 -16.16 -10.82
C ILE A 251 1.77 -16.64 -12.25
N ILE A 252 1.78 -15.70 -13.18
CA ILE A 252 1.73 -15.99 -14.61
C ILE A 252 3.17 -16.02 -15.14
N GLY A 253 3.47 -17.05 -15.92
CA GLY A 253 4.74 -17.18 -16.64
C GLY A 253 4.52 -17.03 -18.15
N LYS A 254 5.54 -16.49 -18.82
CA LYS A 254 5.66 -16.50 -20.28
C LYS A 254 6.36 -17.78 -20.70
N THR A 255 5.86 -18.44 -21.73
CA THR A 255 6.40 -19.67 -22.29
C THR A 255 6.30 -19.65 -23.82
N GLU A 256 6.77 -20.70 -24.46
CA GLU A 256 6.58 -20.95 -25.90
C GLU A 256 5.91 -22.30 -26.09
N ASP A 257 5.07 -22.40 -27.11
CA ASP A 257 4.45 -23.65 -27.54
C ASP A 257 5.43 -24.49 -28.41
N LEU A 258 4.98 -25.64 -28.86
CA LEU A 258 5.81 -26.54 -29.67
C LEU A 258 6.18 -25.93 -31.05
N ASP A 259 5.42 -24.95 -31.51
CA ASP A 259 5.67 -24.23 -32.76
C ASP A 259 6.52 -22.96 -32.55
N GLY A 260 7.00 -22.69 -31.30
CA GLY A 260 7.78 -21.52 -30.95
C GLY A 260 6.95 -20.23 -30.78
N ARG A 261 5.61 -20.33 -30.67
CA ARG A 261 4.76 -19.18 -30.44
C ARG A 261 4.74 -18.83 -28.94
N THR A 262 4.85 -17.54 -28.65
CA THR A 262 4.72 -17.06 -27.27
C THR A 262 3.34 -17.36 -26.70
N GLY A 263 3.30 -17.90 -25.49
CA GLY A 263 2.11 -18.14 -24.71
C GLY A 263 2.28 -17.80 -23.24
N TYR A 264 1.18 -17.75 -22.53
CA TYR A 264 1.13 -17.43 -21.08
C TYR A 264 0.39 -18.54 -20.35
N ALA A 265 0.86 -18.87 -19.14
CA ALA A 265 0.26 -19.92 -18.33
C ALA A 265 0.38 -19.61 -16.84
N LEU A 266 -0.55 -20.15 -16.04
CA LEU A 266 -0.40 -20.21 -14.59
C LEU A 266 0.80 -21.08 -14.22
N THR A 267 1.69 -20.57 -13.38
CA THR A 267 2.90 -21.27 -12.95
C THR A 267 2.89 -21.55 -11.46
N LEU A 268 3.74 -22.47 -11.01
CA LEU A 268 3.91 -22.82 -9.60
C LEU A 268 2.58 -23.16 -8.87
N GLN A 269 1.58 -23.65 -9.57
CA GLN A 269 0.25 -23.97 -9.02
C GLN A 269 0.27 -25.00 -7.90
N ALA A 270 1.30 -25.86 -7.84
CA ALA A 270 1.44 -26.88 -6.80
C ALA A 270 1.52 -26.32 -5.36
N ARG A 271 1.75 -25.03 -5.17
CA ARG A 271 1.72 -24.35 -3.86
C ARG A 271 0.36 -23.79 -3.50
N GLU A 272 -0.61 -23.76 -4.42
CA GLU A 272 -1.91 -23.15 -4.24
C GLU A 272 -2.91 -24.08 -3.52
N GLN A 273 -3.95 -23.46 -2.95
CA GLN A 273 -4.96 -24.09 -2.11
C GLN A 273 -5.70 -25.24 -2.82
N HIS A 274 -6.09 -25.07 -4.08
CA HIS A 274 -6.86 -26.05 -4.85
C HIS A 274 -6.08 -27.35 -5.11
N ILE A 275 -4.75 -27.32 -5.00
CA ILE A 275 -3.88 -28.51 -5.13
C ILE A 275 -3.42 -29.01 -3.76
N ARG A 276 -2.85 -28.16 -2.94
CA ARG A 276 -2.23 -28.53 -1.65
C ARG A 276 -3.19 -28.59 -0.49
N ARG A 277 -4.41 -28.06 -0.61
CA ARG A 277 -5.42 -28.01 0.46
C ARG A 277 -4.85 -27.39 1.74
N GLY A 278 -4.95 -28.07 2.88
CA GLY A 278 -4.43 -27.61 4.17
C GLY A 278 -2.90 -27.42 4.26
N LYS A 279 -2.15 -27.86 3.24
CA LYS A 279 -0.69 -27.65 3.14
C LYS A 279 -0.31 -26.56 2.13
N ALA A 280 -1.28 -25.77 1.67
CA ALA A 280 -1.04 -24.68 0.75
C ALA A 280 -0.15 -23.59 1.38
N THR A 281 0.55 -22.86 0.53
CA THR A 281 1.42 -21.74 0.98
C THR A 281 0.58 -20.60 1.58
N SER A 282 -0.66 -20.42 1.09
CA SER A 282 -1.57 -19.36 1.52
C SER A 282 -3.02 -19.84 1.43
N ASN A 283 -3.90 -19.20 2.19
CA ASN A 283 -5.35 -19.36 2.08
C ASN A 283 -5.99 -18.51 0.98
N ILE A 284 -5.23 -17.67 0.29
CA ILE A 284 -5.72 -16.88 -0.84
C ILE A 284 -6.14 -17.82 -1.96
N CYS A 285 -7.38 -17.68 -2.43
CA CYS A 285 -7.96 -18.50 -3.47
C CYS A 285 -7.79 -17.88 -4.86
N THR A 286 -8.03 -16.58 -4.96
CA THR A 286 -7.96 -15.82 -6.22
C THR A 286 -7.36 -14.43 -5.97
N ASN A 287 -7.27 -13.65 -7.04
CA ASN A 287 -6.79 -12.26 -7.02
C ASN A 287 -7.91 -11.28 -7.36
N GLN A 288 -7.63 -9.99 -7.36
CA GLN A 288 -8.54 -8.92 -7.75
C GLN A 288 -8.42 -8.64 -9.26
N GLY A 289 -8.85 -9.59 -10.09
CA GLY A 289 -8.58 -9.58 -11.53
C GLY A 289 -9.07 -8.33 -12.26
N LEU A 290 -10.30 -7.86 -11.98
CA LEU A 290 -10.85 -6.66 -12.64
C LEU A 290 -10.10 -5.38 -12.22
N LEU A 291 -9.76 -5.25 -10.96
CA LEU A 291 -9.02 -4.08 -10.46
C LEU A 291 -7.57 -4.09 -10.94
N VAL A 292 -6.96 -5.26 -11.07
CA VAL A 292 -5.65 -5.42 -11.71
C VAL A 292 -5.70 -5.01 -13.18
N THR A 293 -6.80 -5.32 -13.88
CA THR A 293 -7.00 -4.85 -15.25
C THR A 293 -7.03 -3.32 -15.30
N ALA A 294 -7.79 -2.67 -14.41
CA ALA A 294 -7.80 -1.21 -14.30
C ALA A 294 -6.39 -0.66 -13.99
N GLY A 295 -5.68 -1.27 -13.03
CA GLY A 295 -4.31 -0.89 -12.67
C GLY A 295 -3.32 -1.03 -13.83
N THR A 296 -3.43 -2.11 -14.60
CA THR A 296 -2.59 -2.34 -15.79
C THR A 296 -2.83 -1.28 -16.86
N ILE A 297 -4.09 -0.98 -17.15
CA ILE A 297 -4.46 0.05 -18.12
C ILE A 297 -3.99 1.43 -17.64
N TYR A 298 -4.18 1.74 -16.35
CA TYR A 298 -3.71 2.99 -15.76
C TYR A 298 -2.19 3.16 -15.93
N MET A 299 -1.41 2.16 -15.50
CA MET A 299 0.04 2.20 -15.62
C MET A 299 0.51 2.28 -17.06
N SER A 300 -0.18 1.61 -18.00
CA SER A 300 0.11 1.67 -19.45
C SER A 300 -0.14 3.06 -20.03
N LEU A 301 -1.22 3.74 -19.62
CA LEU A 301 -1.55 5.07 -20.08
C LEU A 301 -0.62 6.14 -19.50
N MET A 302 -0.31 6.03 -18.22
CA MET A 302 0.54 7.01 -17.52
C MET A 302 2.00 6.83 -17.87
N GLY A 303 2.47 5.61 -17.98
CA GLY A 303 3.88 5.28 -18.12
C GLY A 303 4.74 5.78 -16.93
N PRO A 304 6.05 5.54 -16.96
CA PRO A 304 6.95 5.99 -15.88
C PRO A 304 6.95 7.51 -15.71
N GLN A 305 6.87 8.25 -16.81
CA GLN A 305 6.85 9.72 -16.78
C GLN A 305 5.57 10.25 -16.15
N GLY A 306 4.39 9.75 -16.55
CA GLY A 306 3.11 10.19 -15.99
C GLY A 306 2.99 9.87 -14.50
N ILE A 307 3.44 8.70 -14.06
CA ILE A 307 3.48 8.32 -12.63
C ILE A 307 4.40 9.30 -11.86
N ARG A 308 5.58 9.59 -12.40
CA ARG A 308 6.51 10.56 -11.80
C ARG A 308 5.91 11.96 -11.70
N GLU A 309 5.31 12.47 -12.76
CA GLU A 309 4.71 13.80 -12.77
C GLU A 309 3.53 13.91 -11.82
N THR A 310 2.71 12.86 -11.72
CA THR A 310 1.63 12.76 -10.74
C THR A 310 2.18 12.82 -9.32
N ALA A 311 3.17 11.98 -9.00
CA ALA A 311 3.80 11.96 -7.68
C ALA A 311 4.43 13.31 -7.31
N LEU A 312 5.16 13.96 -8.22
CA LEU A 312 5.74 15.29 -8.01
C LEU A 312 4.66 16.35 -7.78
N THR A 313 3.56 16.27 -8.52
CA THR A 313 2.45 17.22 -8.37
C THR A 313 1.75 17.04 -7.02
N CYS A 314 1.52 15.80 -6.58
CA CYS A 314 1.00 15.52 -5.24
C CYS A 314 1.88 16.14 -4.16
N HIS A 315 3.19 15.90 -4.23
CA HIS A 315 4.15 16.46 -3.28
C HIS A 315 4.13 18.00 -3.25
N ARG A 316 4.22 18.65 -4.42
CA ARG A 316 4.20 20.13 -4.51
C ARG A 316 2.93 20.73 -3.89
N ARG A 317 1.76 20.14 -4.19
CA ARG A 317 0.47 20.57 -3.65
C ARG A 317 0.41 20.38 -2.14
N ALA A 318 0.95 19.27 -1.64
CA ALA A 318 0.99 18.99 -0.21
C ALA A 318 1.87 20.01 0.53
N VAL A 319 3.05 20.31 -0.01
CA VAL A 319 3.95 21.34 0.55
C VAL A 319 3.27 22.72 0.54
N GLU A 320 2.62 23.09 -0.56
CA GLU A 320 1.88 24.37 -0.68
C GLU A 320 0.79 24.46 0.39
N LEU A 321 -0.06 23.44 0.54
CA LEU A 321 -1.13 23.44 1.53
C LEU A 321 -0.57 23.50 2.96
N GLN A 322 0.42 22.66 3.28
CA GLN A 322 1.02 22.66 4.61
C GLN A 322 1.58 24.04 4.97
N GLN A 323 2.34 24.66 4.06
CA GLN A 323 2.92 25.98 4.30
C GLN A 323 1.86 27.06 4.57
N ARG A 324 0.70 27.01 3.89
CA ARG A 324 -0.41 27.93 4.12
C ARG A 324 -1.08 27.67 5.46
N LEU A 325 -1.32 26.42 5.82
CA LEU A 325 -1.97 26.07 7.08
C LEU A 325 -1.12 26.43 8.30
N LEU A 326 0.20 26.33 8.19
CA LEU A 326 1.13 26.75 9.26
C LEU A 326 1.18 28.28 9.47
N GLN A 327 0.52 29.10 8.63
CA GLN A 327 0.35 30.53 8.88
C GLN A 327 -0.85 30.84 9.80
N ILE A 328 -1.70 29.85 10.09
CA ILE A 328 -2.85 30.00 10.96
C ILE A 328 -2.37 29.90 12.42
N ASP A 329 -2.75 30.86 13.24
CA ASP A 329 -2.37 30.90 14.66
C ASP A 329 -2.79 29.61 15.40
N GLY A 330 -1.82 28.97 16.04
CA GLY A 330 -2.02 27.75 16.81
C GLY A 330 -2.04 26.47 16.00
N VAL A 331 -1.89 26.51 14.67
CA VAL A 331 -1.68 25.33 13.82
C VAL A 331 -0.19 25.05 13.74
N GLU A 332 0.20 23.84 14.09
CA GLU A 332 1.61 23.40 14.10
C GLU A 332 1.77 22.05 13.36
N GLU A 333 2.99 21.73 12.96
CA GLU A 333 3.31 20.37 12.53
C GLU A 333 3.14 19.41 13.73
N PHE A 334 2.43 18.32 13.54
CA PHE A 334 2.35 17.27 14.56
C PHE A 334 3.69 16.53 14.68
N PHE A 335 4.32 16.27 13.52
CA PHE A 335 5.66 15.72 13.39
C PHE A 335 6.47 16.51 12.38
N THR A 336 7.71 16.87 12.73
CA THR A 336 8.60 17.68 11.88
C THR A 336 9.48 16.82 10.98
N GLY A 337 9.77 17.28 9.75
CA GLY A 337 10.73 16.73 8.79
C GLY A 337 10.11 16.29 7.44
N PRO A 338 10.82 15.55 6.58
CA PRO A 338 10.37 15.27 5.21
C PRO A 338 9.14 14.37 5.17
N PHE A 339 8.26 14.63 4.22
CA PHE A 339 7.04 13.86 3.94
C PHE A 339 6.82 13.76 2.41
N PHE A 340 5.88 12.93 1.98
CA PHE A 340 5.56 12.81 0.56
C PHE A 340 4.34 13.65 0.16
N HIS A 341 3.12 13.19 0.40
CA HIS A 341 1.89 13.91 0.05
C HIS A 341 0.85 13.86 1.16
N GLU A 342 1.22 13.31 2.30
CA GLU A 342 0.48 13.35 3.55
C GLU A 342 1.32 13.99 4.62
N PHE A 343 0.68 14.74 5.51
CA PHE A 343 1.31 15.36 6.67
C PHE A 343 0.31 15.47 7.82
N ALA A 344 0.80 15.38 9.03
CA ALA A 344 -0.01 15.52 10.23
C ALA A 344 0.15 16.92 10.82
N LEU A 345 -0.99 17.56 11.15
CA LEU A 345 -1.05 18.84 11.82
C LEU A 345 -1.55 18.67 13.26
N ARG A 346 -1.05 19.49 14.16
CA ARG A 346 -1.62 19.72 15.48
C ARG A 346 -2.45 21.00 15.45
N LEU A 347 -3.72 20.86 15.78
CA LEU A 347 -4.69 21.96 15.75
C LEU A 347 -4.88 22.55 17.16
N PRO A 348 -5.22 23.85 17.28
CA PRO A 348 -5.48 24.48 18.58
C PRO A 348 -6.78 24.01 19.25
N ILE A 349 -7.66 23.37 18.49
CA ILE A 349 -8.94 22.80 18.94
C ILE A 349 -9.00 21.32 18.55
N PRO A 350 -9.89 20.52 19.14
CA PRO A 350 -10.06 19.12 18.75
C PRO A 350 -10.33 18.95 17.25
N ALA A 351 -9.57 18.07 16.59
CA ALA A 351 -9.63 17.88 15.14
C ALA A 351 -11.02 17.47 14.63
N VAL A 352 -11.81 16.75 15.44
CA VAL A 352 -13.19 16.38 15.10
C VAL A 352 -14.07 17.60 14.84
N GLN A 353 -13.89 18.69 15.60
CA GLN A 353 -14.68 19.92 15.41
C GLN A 353 -14.34 20.61 14.09
N VAL A 354 -13.06 20.58 13.69
CA VAL A 354 -12.61 21.10 12.39
C VAL A 354 -13.18 20.25 11.26
N VAL A 355 -13.14 18.91 11.40
CA VAL A 355 -13.70 17.99 10.41
C VAL A 355 -15.20 18.24 10.23
N GLU A 356 -15.98 18.34 11.30
CA GLU A 356 -17.41 18.60 11.23
C GLU A 356 -17.73 19.94 10.56
N ALA A 357 -17.02 21.02 10.92
CA ALA A 357 -17.18 22.33 10.33
C ALA A 357 -16.86 22.36 8.84
N MET A 358 -15.73 21.77 8.43
CA MET A 358 -15.33 21.74 7.03
C MET A 358 -16.22 20.82 6.18
N MET A 359 -16.71 19.72 6.74
CA MET A 359 -17.70 18.86 6.07
C MET A 359 -19.00 19.62 5.77
N ALA A 360 -19.44 20.52 6.64
CA ALA A 360 -20.60 21.37 6.37
C ALA A 360 -20.40 22.31 5.17
N GLU A 361 -19.14 22.69 4.90
CA GLU A 361 -18.72 23.49 3.74
C GLU A 361 -18.34 22.64 2.51
N GLY A 362 -18.56 21.33 2.56
CA GLY A 362 -18.27 20.41 1.45
C GLY A 362 -16.78 20.06 1.27
N VAL A 363 -16.01 20.05 2.35
CA VAL A 363 -14.61 19.63 2.38
C VAL A 363 -14.45 18.45 3.32
N LEU A 364 -13.78 17.39 2.88
CA LEU A 364 -13.30 16.28 3.70
C LEU A 364 -11.83 16.56 4.03
N PRO A 365 -11.53 17.15 5.22
CA PRO A 365 -10.24 17.80 5.41
C PRO A 365 -9.10 16.85 5.77
N GLY A 366 -9.40 15.63 6.17
CA GLY A 366 -8.39 14.67 6.61
C GLY A 366 -8.95 13.68 7.62
N LEU A 367 -8.04 12.90 8.22
CA LEU A 367 -8.36 11.88 9.23
C LEU A 367 -7.96 12.37 10.62
N VAL A 368 -8.84 12.19 11.59
CA VAL A 368 -8.56 12.47 12.99
C VAL A 368 -7.62 11.40 13.55
N LEU A 369 -6.45 11.78 14.05
CA LEU A 369 -5.44 10.83 14.49
C LEU A 369 -5.86 9.98 15.69
N SER A 370 -6.75 10.49 16.56
CA SER A 370 -7.26 9.70 17.69
C SER A 370 -8.04 8.45 17.28
N ASP A 371 -8.63 8.44 16.08
CA ASP A 371 -9.38 7.30 15.55
C ASP A 371 -8.45 6.13 15.15
N PHE A 372 -7.16 6.41 15.04
CA PHE A 372 -6.13 5.46 14.60
C PHE A 372 -5.06 5.21 15.68
N SER A 373 -5.16 5.82 16.84
CA SER A 373 -4.22 5.64 17.94
C SER A 373 -4.86 4.85 19.09
N ASP A 374 -4.25 3.74 19.47
CA ASP A 374 -4.65 2.96 20.64
C ASP A 374 -4.26 3.64 21.98
N GLY A 375 -4.32 4.98 22.04
CA GLY A 375 -3.90 5.78 23.21
C GLY A 375 -2.39 5.98 23.35
N ASN A 376 -1.61 5.58 22.36
CA ASN A 376 -0.13 5.65 22.36
C ASN A 376 0.42 6.94 21.74
N LEU A 377 -0.46 7.85 21.32
CA LEU A 377 -0.08 9.09 20.65
C LEU A 377 -0.59 10.28 21.47
N ASP A 378 0.34 11.03 22.07
CA ASP A 378 0.01 12.24 22.84
C ASP A 378 -0.66 13.28 21.95
N HIS A 379 -1.73 13.91 22.47
CA HIS A 379 -2.50 14.93 21.76
C HIS A 379 -3.16 14.49 20.46
N ALA A 380 -3.40 13.18 20.28
CA ALA A 380 -4.00 12.62 19.06
C ALA A 380 -5.38 13.22 18.72
N GLU A 381 -6.14 13.68 19.72
CA GLU A 381 -7.42 14.34 19.56
C GLU A 381 -7.33 15.71 18.86
N HIS A 382 -6.15 16.33 18.89
CA HIS A 382 -5.83 17.56 18.15
C HIS A 382 -5.12 17.28 16.82
N GLY A 383 -4.83 16.02 16.52
CA GLY A 383 -4.12 15.58 15.34
C GLY A 383 -5.02 15.41 14.13
N LEU A 384 -4.66 16.02 13.01
CA LEU A 384 -5.32 15.87 11.71
C LEU A 384 -4.31 15.41 10.66
N LEU A 385 -4.53 14.24 10.06
CA LEU A 385 -3.73 13.74 8.93
C LEU A 385 -4.36 14.19 7.63
N VAL A 386 -3.64 14.98 6.86
CA VAL A 386 -4.10 15.60 5.60
C VAL A 386 -3.37 14.98 4.43
N ALA A 387 -4.10 14.52 3.42
CA ALA A 387 -3.55 14.01 2.16
C ALA A 387 -3.87 14.94 0.99
N VAL A 388 -2.89 15.18 0.12
CA VAL A 388 -3.07 16.05 -1.04
C VAL A 388 -2.65 15.32 -2.30
N THR A 389 -3.57 15.22 -3.26
CA THR A 389 -3.30 14.62 -4.55
C THR A 389 -3.19 15.68 -5.66
N GLU A 390 -2.76 15.25 -6.82
CA GLU A 390 -2.66 16.10 -8.04
C GLU A 390 -4.01 16.68 -8.48
N LYS A 391 -5.12 16.11 -8.02
CA LYS A 391 -6.47 16.61 -8.32
C LYS A 391 -6.78 17.95 -7.67
N ARG A 392 -6.09 18.29 -6.59
CA ARG A 392 -6.41 19.54 -5.85
C ARG A 392 -6.03 20.77 -6.66
N THR A 393 -7.01 21.58 -6.95
CA THR A 393 -6.83 22.88 -7.65
C THR A 393 -6.39 23.96 -6.67
N ASN A 394 -5.89 25.09 -7.19
CA ASN A 394 -5.54 26.24 -6.34
C ASN A 394 -6.77 26.74 -5.56
N ALA A 395 -7.96 26.81 -6.20
CA ALA A 395 -9.18 27.23 -5.55
C ALA A 395 -9.62 26.28 -4.42
N GLU A 396 -9.40 24.97 -4.56
CA GLU A 396 -9.68 24.00 -3.50
C GLU A 396 -8.69 24.10 -2.34
N ILE A 397 -7.42 24.39 -2.61
CA ILE A 397 -6.39 24.65 -1.60
C ILE A 397 -6.68 25.98 -0.86
N GLU A 398 -7.17 26.99 -1.55
CA GLU A 398 -7.59 28.26 -0.93
C GLU A 398 -8.86 28.12 -0.08
N LYS A 399 -9.75 27.22 -0.48
CA LYS A 399 -10.98 26.93 0.25
C LYS A 399 -10.73 26.14 1.54
N TYR A 400 -9.71 25.27 1.52
CA TYR A 400 -9.30 24.52 2.71
C TYR A 400 -8.85 25.46 3.83
#